data_5552c4078311dc786eae862b0e32c496
#
_entry.id   5552c4078311dc786eae862b0e32c496
#
_cell.length_a   1.000
_cell.length_b   1.000
_cell.length_c   1.000
_cell.angle_alpha   90.00
_cell.angle_beta   90.00
_cell.angle_gamma   90.00
#
_symmetry.space_group_name_H-M   'P 1'
#
loop_
_entity.id
_entity.type
_entity.pdbx_description
1 polymer ?
#
loop_
_entity_poly.entity_id
_entity_poly.type
_entity_poly.pdbx_seq_one_letter_code
_entity_poly.pdbx_strand_id
1 'polypeptide(L)'
;RTIGAPAGGTQVDSHTVRVDFPKPTPFWAEPFVGSVGLILPKHVFEGFMGAKSRDNPANLKAVGTGPYKLVDFKPGDTLRGAANMDYHVPNQPFFDTLEVKGGGDATSAARAVLQTAEYDVGWNLAVEDEILKRLETAGKGKMAFYVGSDIEFVILNPTDPWNEVDGERGSVKSKHPAFTDKAVRDAMNLLIDRKGIADVIYGRGAVTTANFLNNPPRFR
;
A
#
# COMPACT_ATOMS: atom_id res chain seq x y z
N ARG A 1 -2.05 -0.64 -19.37
CA ARG A 1 -0.82 -0.04 -19.94
C ARG A 1 -0.25 0.90 -18.90
N THR A 2 0.91 0.57 -18.36
CA THR A 2 1.63 1.46 -17.44
C THR A 2 2.10 2.66 -18.25
N ILE A 3 1.68 3.86 -17.87
CA ILE A 3 2.15 5.11 -18.49
C ILE A 3 3.64 5.21 -18.13
N GLY A 4 4.51 5.29 -19.16
CA GLY A 4 5.95 5.43 -18.95
C GLY A 4 6.75 4.14 -18.84
N ALA A 5 6.19 2.99 -19.23
CA ALA A 5 6.98 1.76 -19.31
C ALA A 5 8.18 1.94 -20.27
N PRO A 6 9.41 1.48 -19.88
CA PRO A 6 10.57 1.53 -20.76
C PRO A 6 10.35 0.66 -22.01
N ALA A 7 10.88 1.09 -23.14
CA ALA A 7 10.85 0.33 -24.40
C ALA A 7 11.89 -0.80 -24.39
N GLY A 8 12.95 -0.67 -23.60
CA GLY A 8 14.00 -1.64 -23.44
C GLY A 8 15.14 -1.15 -22.55
N GLY A 9 16.04 -2.05 -22.24
CA GLY A 9 17.26 -1.75 -21.50
C GLY A 9 18.47 -2.38 -22.20
N THR A 10 19.59 -1.69 -22.24
CA THR A 10 20.84 -2.15 -22.80
C THR A 10 21.93 -2.10 -21.74
N GLN A 11 22.62 -3.22 -21.53
CA GLN A 11 23.82 -3.24 -20.70
C GLN A 11 24.95 -2.55 -21.45
N VAL A 12 25.46 -1.46 -20.90
CA VAL A 12 26.59 -0.69 -21.48
C VAL A 12 27.91 -1.29 -21.01
N ASP A 13 28.01 -1.58 -19.72
CA ASP A 13 29.15 -2.24 -19.08
C ASP A 13 28.70 -3.06 -17.86
N SER A 14 29.64 -3.53 -17.04
CA SER A 14 29.35 -4.36 -15.85
C SER A 14 28.53 -3.63 -14.76
N HIS A 15 28.48 -2.30 -14.79
CA HIS A 15 27.84 -1.48 -13.76
C HIS A 15 26.83 -0.46 -14.32
N THR A 16 26.69 -0.40 -15.64
CA THR A 16 25.86 0.61 -16.30
C THR A 16 24.80 -0.03 -17.18
N VAL A 17 23.55 0.34 -16.95
CA VAL A 17 22.42 -0.02 -17.79
C VAL A 17 21.80 1.26 -18.34
N ARG A 18 21.63 1.33 -19.66
CA ARG A 18 20.83 2.36 -20.32
C ARG A 18 19.41 1.89 -20.49
N VAL A 19 18.48 2.73 -20.08
CA VAL A 19 17.04 2.48 -20.24
C VAL A 19 16.47 3.50 -21.21
N ASP A 20 15.84 3.01 -22.26
CA ASP A 20 15.25 3.85 -23.31
C ASP A 20 13.73 3.91 -23.15
N PHE A 21 13.18 5.12 -23.12
CA PHE A 21 11.74 5.37 -23.10
C PHE A 21 11.26 5.80 -24.48
N PRO A 22 10.13 5.30 -24.97
CA PRO A 22 9.63 5.62 -26.32
C PRO A 22 9.17 7.07 -26.46
N LYS A 23 8.89 7.73 -25.34
CA LYS A 23 8.52 9.16 -25.25
C LYS A 23 9.05 9.75 -23.95
N PRO A 24 9.36 11.06 -23.92
CA PRO A 24 9.66 11.75 -22.66
C PRO A 24 8.54 11.54 -21.64
N THR A 25 8.90 11.18 -20.43
CA THR A 25 7.94 10.96 -19.34
C THR A 25 8.46 11.55 -18.03
N PRO A 26 7.65 12.31 -17.27
CA PRO A 26 8.04 12.77 -15.94
C PRO A 26 8.08 11.62 -14.91
N PHE A 27 7.49 10.47 -15.22
CA PHE A 27 7.40 9.29 -14.37
C PHE A 27 8.50 8.25 -14.66
N TRP A 28 9.62 8.66 -15.24
CA TRP A 28 10.71 7.77 -15.65
C TRP A 28 11.28 6.92 -14.50
N ALA A 29 11.23 7.42 -13.27
CA ALA A 29 11.76 6.72 -12.11
C ALA A 29 10.80 5.64 -11.55
N GLU A 30 9.50 5.74 -11.83
CA GLU A 30 8.47 4.85 -11.25
C GLU A 30 8.76 3.35 -11.43
N PRO A 31 9.24 2.86 -12.58
CA PRO A 31 9.58 1.45 -12.76
C PRO A 31 10.78 0.96 -11.92
N PHE A 32 11.52 1.85 -11.28
CA PHE A 32 12.74 1.54 -10.54
C PHE A 32 12.66 1.84 -9.04
N VAL A 33 11.52 2.29 -8.55
CA VAL A 33 11.33 2.71 -7.15
C VAL A 33 10.14 2.01 -6.50
N GLY A 34 10.15 1.99 -5.18
CA GLY A 34 9.07 1.40 -4.39
C GLY A 34 8.98 -0.13 -4.54
N SER A 35 7.82 -0.67 -4.17
CA SER A 35 7.56 -2.11 -4.16
C SER A 35 7.47 -2.76 -5.55
N VAL A 36 7.30 -1.96 -6.61
CA VAL A 36 7.19 -2.45 -8.00
C VAL A 36 8.52 -2.41 -8.74
N GLY A 37 9.50 -1.64 -8.25
CA GLY A 37 10.80 -1.41 -8.88
C GLY A 37 11.93 -2.29 -8.37
N LEU A 38 11.63 -3.47 -7.86
CA LEU A 38 12.64 -4.37 -7.31
C LEU A 38 13.54 -4.96 -8.40
N ILE A 39 14.85 -4.85 -8.19
CA ILE A 39 15.86 -5.49 -9.05
C ILE A 39 16.06 -6.92 -8.57
N LEU A 40 15.74 -7.88 -9.42
CA LEU A 40 15.81 -9.30 -9.10
C LEU A 40 17.08 -9.94 -9.65
N PRO A 41 17.74 -10.85 -8.91
CA PRO A 41 18.93 -11.56 -9.39
C PRO A 41 18.55 -12.55 -10.50
N LYS A 42 19.08 -12.33 -11.71
CA LYS A 42 18.76 -13.11 -12.90
C LYS A 42 18.92 -14.63 -12.67
N HIS A 43 20.05 -15.05 -12.11
CA HIS A 43 20.36 -16.46 -11.87
C HIS A 43 19.37 -17.19 -10.94
N VAL A 44 18.58 -16.43 -10.15
CA VAL A 44 17.54 -16.99 -9.25
C VAL A 44 16.18 -17.02 -9.94
N PHE A 45 15.90 -16.04 -10.81
CA PHE A 45 14.55 -15.83 -11.33
C PHE A 45 14.36 -16.18 -12.79
N GLU A 46 15.42 -16.35 -13.62
CA GLU A 46 15.29 -16.56 -15.06
C GLU A 46 14.49 -17.81 -15.46
N GLY A 47 14.49 -18.86 -14.63
CA GLY A 47 13.67 -20.07 -14.84
C GLY A 47 12.19 -19.91 -14.47
N PHE A 48 11.81 -18.80 -13.83
CA PHE A 48 10.48 -18.57 -13.26
C PHE A 48 9.84 -17.27 -13.76
N MET A 49 9.95 -16.98 -15.05
CA MET A 49 9.39 -15.76 -15.64
C MET A 49 7.90 -15.91 -16.01
N GLY A 50 7.19 -14.79 -16.04
CA GLY A 50 5.80 -14.71 -16.46
C GLY A 50 4.87 -15.50 -15.52
N ALA A 51 4.06 -16.40 -16.08
CA ALA A 51 3.09 -17.18 -15.32
C ALA A 51 3.72 -18.07 -14.23
N LYS A 52 4.99 -18.47 -14.40
CA LYS A 52 5.73 -19.30 -13.44
C LYS A 52 6.34 -18.49 -12.28
N SER A 53 6.25 -17.18 -12.27
CA SER A 53 6.91 -16.34 -11.26
C SER A 53 6.45 -16.64 -9.84
N ARG A 54 5.20 -17.09 -9.65
CA ARG A 54 4.65 -17.46 -8.35
C ARG A 54 5.21 -18.74 -7.77
N ASP A 55 5.74 -19.64 -8.62
CA ASP A 55 6.23 -20.96 -8.23
C ASP A 55 7.70 -20.94 -7.79
N ASN A 56 8.35 -19.77 -7.88
CA ASN A 56 9.75 -19.65 -7.49
C ASN A 56 9.93 -19.78 -5.97
N PRO A 57 10.70 -20.78 -5.49
CA PRO A 57 10.99 -20.93 -4.06
C PRO A 57 11.67 -19.70 -3.42
N ALA A 58 12.38 -18.91 -4.23
CA ALA A 58 13.01 -17.68 -3.78
C ALA A 58 12.01 -16.58 -3.35
N ASN A 59 10.73 -16.72 -3.68
CA ASN A 59 9.68 -15.84 -3.15
C ASN A 59 9.56 -15.93 -1.61
N LEU A 60 9.94 -17.07 -1.03
CA LEU A 60 9.96 -17.28 0.41
C LEU A 60 11.37 -17.18 1.02
N LYS A 61 12.39 -17.06 0.18
CA LYS A 61 13.81 -16.97 0.58
C LYS A 61 14.47 -15.84 -0.22
N ALA A 62 13.91 -14.64 -0.10
CA ALA A 62 14.33 -13.50 -0.89
C ALA A 62 15.81 -13.17 -0.70
N VAL A 63 16.50 -12.96 -1.82
CA VAL A 63 17.87 -12.44 -1.86
C VAL A 63 17.81 -11.04 -2.45
N GLY A 64 18.35 -10.06 -1.74
CA GLY A 64 18.32 -8.66 -2.15
C GLY A 64 19.56 -7.89 -1.69
N THR A 65 19.65 -6.64 -2.13
CA THR A 65 20.73 -5.70 -1.77
C THR A 65 20.30 -4.69 -0.72
N GLY A 66 19.20 -4.95 -0.01
CA GLY A 66 18.64 -4.07 1.01
C GLY A 66 19.42 -4.07 2.32
N PRO A 67 18.98 -3.23 3.29
CA PRO A 67 19.65 -3.08 4.57
C PRO A 67 19.58 -4.32 5.48
N TYR A 68 18.65 -5.23 5.22
CA TYR A 68 18.51 -6.48 5.98
C TYR A 68 18.54 -7.70 5.08
N LYS A 69 19.25 -8.73 5.51
CA LYS A 69 19.24 -10.08 4.92
C LYS A 69 18.14 -10.89 5.59
N LEU A 70 17.33 -11.58 4.79
CA LEU A 70 16.26 -12.45 5.30
C LEU A 70 16.86 -13.64 6.06
N VAL A 71 16.45 -13.83 7.31
CA VAL A 71 16.82 -14.98 8.16
C VAL A 71 15.73 -16.04 8.12
N ASP A 72 14.47 -15.65 8.31
CA ASP A 72 13.32 -16.54 8.31
C ASP A 72 12.07 -15.80 7.83
N PHE A 73 11.20 -16.50 7.12
CA PHE A 73 9.91 -15.98 6.71
C PHE A 73 8.83 -17.06 6.79
N LYS A 74 7.85 -16.83 7.65
CA LYS A 74 6.65 -17.64 7.77
C LYS A 74 5.45 -16.81 7.30
N PRO A 75 4.92 -17.06 6.11
CA PRO A 75 3.78 -16.32 5.57
C PRO A 75 2.61 -16.28 6.55
N GLY A 76 2.05 -15.09 6.76
CA GLY A 76 0.95 -14.87 7.71
C GLY A 76 1.34 -14.84 9.19
N ASP A 77 2.60 -15.05 9.53
CA ASP A 77 3.08 -15.07 10.91
C ASP A 77 4.26 -14.11 11.12
N THR A 78 5.48 -14.50 10.79
CA THR A 78 6.68 -13.72 11.09
C THR A 78 7.65 -13.61 9.94
N LEU A 79 8.34 -12.47 9.88
CA LEU A 79 9.53 -12.26 9.07
C LEU A 79 10.66 -11.81 9.99
N ARG A 80 11.85 -12.42 9.86
CA ARG A 80 13.05 -12.02 10.58
C ARG A 80 14.17 -11.65 9.62
N GLY A 81 14.85 -10.58 9.93
CA GLY A 81 16.02 -10.08 9.20
C GLY A 81 17.18 -9.79 10.12
N ALA A 82 18.38 -9.95 9.59
CA ALA A 82 19.62 -9.51 10.22
C ALA A 82 20.27 -8.41 9.40
N ALA A 83 20.97 -7.49 10.03
CA ALA A 83 21.65 -6.39 9.36
C ALA A 83 22.56 -6.89 8.22
N ASN A 84 22.45 -6.24 7.07
CA ASN A 84 23.35 -6.47 5.96
C ASN A 84 24.56 -5.54 6.08
N MET A 85 25.66 -6.08 6.56
CA MET A 85 26.89 -5.31 6.75
C MET A 85 27.53 -4.83 5.43
N ASP A 86 27.10 -5.42 4.30
CA ASP A 86 27.53 -5.02 2.95
C ASP A 86 26.54 -4.01 2.31
N TYR A 87 25.63 -3.42 3.10
CA TYR A 87 24.67 -2.46 2.57
C TYR A 87 25.39 -1.18 2.10
N HIS A 88 25.02 -0.70 0.91
CA HIS A 88 25.74 0.37 0.23
C HIS A 88 25.58 1.77 0.85
N VAL A 89 24.60 1.96 1.76
CA VAL A 89 24.43 3.26 2.45
C VAL A 89 25.22 3.25 3.74
N PRO A 90 26.18 4.17 3.94
CA PRO A 90 26.98 4.22 5.14
C PRO A 90 26.15 4.40 6.41
N ASN A 91 26.58 3.76 7.49
CA ASN A 91 25.94 3.81 8.81
C ASN A 91 24.49 3.29 8.82
N GLN A 92 24.14 2.38 7.92
CA GLN A 92 22.84 1.71 7.88
C GLN A 92 23.03 0.20 7.64
N PRO A 93 22.08 -0.65 8.14
CA PRO A 93 20.93 -0.26 8.96
C PRO A 93 21.33 0.13 10.38
N PHE A 94 20.45 0.84 11.07
CA PHE A 94 20.70 1.29 12.44
C PHE A 94 20.51 0.18 13.48
N PHE A 95 19.58 -0.73 13.25
CA PHE A 95 19.30 -1.86 14.12
C PHE A 95 19.92 -3.14 13.58
N ASP A 96 20.44 -4.00 14.48
CA ASP A 96 21.10 -5.26 14.10
C ASP A 96 20.12 -6.31 13.58
N THR A 97 18.89 -6.29 14.11
CA THR A 97 17.84 -7.26 13.76
C THR A 97 16.51 -6.56 13.48
N LEU A 98 15.70 -7.19 12.65
CA LEU A 98 14.34 -6.80 12.35
C LEU A 98 13.43 -8.01 12.55
N GLU A 99 12.36 -7.84 13.32
CA GLU A 99 11.26 -8.80 13.38
C GLU A 99 9.96 -8.10 13.00
N VAL A 100 9.25 -8.66 12.03
CA VAL A 100 7.92 -8.22 11.64
C VAL A 100 6.93 -9.33 11.98
N LYS A 101 6.00 -9.05 12.87
CA LYS A 101 4.88 -9.93 13.22
C LYS A 101 3.67 -9.56 12.39
N GLY A 102 3.13 -10.53 11.66
CA GLY A 102 1.89 -10.43 10.91
C GLY A 102 0.78 -11.30 11.52
N GLY A 103 -0.38 -11.32 10.88
CA GLY A 103 -1.44 -12.27 11.18
C GLY A 103 -2.25 -12.01 12.44
N GLY A 104 -2.24 -10.82 13.00
CA GLY A 104 -3.10 -10.41 14.12
C GLY A 104 -4.20 -9.45 13.69
N ASP A 105 -5.04 -9.04 14.63
CA ASP A 105 -5.95 -7.92 14.45
C ASP A 105 -5.29 -6.59 14.84
N ALA A 106 -5.83 -5.49 14.32
CA ALA A 106 -5.27 -4.16 14.53
C ALA A 106 -5.27 -3.73 16.01
N THR A 107 -6.26 -4.14 16.79
CA THR A 107 -6.36 -3.80 18.22
C THR A 107 -5.30 -4.51 19.03
N SER A 108 -5.03 -5.79 18.73
CA SER A 108 -3.93 -6.55 19.36
C SER A 108 -2.57 -5.95 19.02
N ALA A 109 -2.35 -5.55 17.76
CA ALA A 109 -1.13 -4.86 17.35
C ALA A 109 -0.96 -3.51 18.06
N ALA A 110 -2.04 -2.71 18.16
CA ALA A 110 -2.01 -1.45 18.91
C ALA A 110 -1.66 -1.67 20.39
N ARG A 111 -2.22 -2.71 21.01
CA ARG A 111 -1.91 -3.06 22.41
C ARG A 111 -0.45 -3.43 22.59
N ALA A 112 0.10 -4.24 21.69
CA ALA A 112 1.49 -4.68 21.74
C ALA A 112 2.51 -3.54 21.73
N VAL A 113 2.17 -2.44 21.06
CA VAL A 113 3.02 -1.23 21.00
C VAL A 113 2.67 -0.23 22.12
N LEU A 114 1.38 0.14 22.24
CA LEU A 114 0.97 1.26 23.09
C LEU A 114 0.86 0.88 24.58
N GLN A 115 0.54 -0.38 24.89
CA GLN A 115 0.26 -0.83 26.24
C GLN A 115 1.33 -1.72 26.83
N THR A 116 1.83 -2.71 26.08
CA THR A 116 2.78 -3.71 26.62
C THR A 116 4.23 -3.44 26.23
N ALA A 117 4.49 -2.63 25.19
CA ALA A 117 5.80 -2.41 24.60
C ALA A 117 6.49 -3.72 24.15
N GLU A 118 5.71 -4.69 23.70
CA GLU A 118 6.21 -5.93 23.11
C GLU A 118 6.86 -5.69 21.74
N TYR A 119 6.35 -4.69 21.01
CA TYR A 119 6.88 -4.24 19.73
C TYR A 119 7.11 -2.74 19.73
N ASP A 120 8.11 -2.29 18.95
CA ASP A 120 8.51 -0.89 18.86
C ASP A 120 7.61 -0.07 17.92
N VAL A 121 7.06 -0.69 16.88
CA VAL A 121 6.27 -0.02 15.85
C VAL A 121 5.05 -0.83 15.45
N GLY A 122 3.89 -0.18 15.38
CA GLY A 122 2.67 -0.70 14.78
C GLY A 122 2.38 0.04 13.46
N TRP A 123 2.26 -0.70 12.37
CA TRP A 123 1.99 -0.16 11.05
C TRP A 123 0.49 -0.17 10.72
N ASN A 124 -0.02 0.95 10.24
CA ASN A 124 -1.39 1.08 9.68
C ASN A 124 -2.48 0.50 10.60
N LEU A 125 -2.54 1.02 11.83
CA LEU A 125 -3.48 0.57 12.86
C LEU A 125 -4.87 1.15 12.60
N ALA A 126 -5.73 0.43 11.90
CA ALA A 126 -7.15 0.77 11.68
C ALA A 126 -7.96 0.37 12.93
N VAL A 127 -7.90 1.21 13.95
CA VAL A 127 -8.58 1.05 15.26
C VAL A 127 -9.27 2.34 15.60
N GLU A 128 -10.46 2.27 16.22
CA GLU A 128 -11.19 3.45 16.65
C GLU A 128 -10.36 4.31 17.62
N ASP A 129 -10.40 5.62 17.45
CA ASP A 129 -9.54 6.56 18.18
C ASP A 129 -9.74 6.50 19.70
N GLU A 130 -10.94 6.21 20.18
CA GLU A 130 -11.22 6.05 21.62
C GLU A 130 -10.48 4.84 22.23
N ILE A 131 -10.34 3.75 21.46
CA ILE A 131 -9.53 2.59 21.87
C ILE A 131 -8.06 2.97 21.92
N LEU A 132 -7.56 3.66 20.87
CA LEU A 132 -6.18 4.12 20.80
C LEU A 132 -5.83 5.05 21.96
N LYS A 133 -6.66 6.03 22.26
CA LYS A 133 -6.49 6.93 23.43
C LYS A 133 -6.37 6.16 24.74
N ARG A 134 -7.25 5.18 24.94
CA ARG A 134 -7.19 4.32 26.13
C ARG A 134 -5.89 3.51 26.23
N LEU A 135 -5.41 2.97 25.11
CA LEU A 135 -4.13 2.21 25.09
C LEU A 135 -2.93 3.14 25.35
N GLU A 136 -2.96 4.38 24.85
CA GLU A 136 -1.92 5.39 25.07
C GLU A 136 -1.78 5.78 26.56
N THR A 137 -2.83 5.61 27.39
CA THR A 137 -2.75 5.93 28.84
C THR A 137 -1.71 5.08 29.58
N ALA A 138 -1.29 3.93 29.03
CA ALA A 138 -0.21 3.14 29.60
C ALA A 138 1.19 3.80 29.47
N GLY A 139 1.32 4.83 28.64
CA GLY A 139 2.54 5.63 28.51
C GLY A 139 3.72 4.90 27.83
N LYS A 140 3.48 3.76 27.15
CA LYS A 140 4.53 2.97 26.48
C LYS A 140 4.81 3.39 25.06
N GLY A 141 3.82 4.00 24.38
CA GLY A 141 3.93 4.45 23.02
C GLY A 141 2.98 5.63 22.73
N LYS A 142 3.06 6.16 21.53
CA LYS A 142 2.20 7.24 21.02
C LYS A 142 1.75 6.95 19.61
N MET A 143 0.54 7.37 19.29
CA MET A 143 0.04 7.37 17.92
C MET A 143 0.65 8.50 17.10
N ALA A 144 1.16 8.16 15.93
CA ALA A 144 1.56 9.13 14.91
C ALA A 144 0.56 9.06 13.75
N PHE A 145 -0.15 10.17 13.49
CA PHE A 145 -1.13 10.28 12.43
C PHE A 145 -0.53 10.97 11.22
N TYR A 146 -0.61 10.33 10.08
CA TYR A 146 -0.16 10.89 8.80
C TYR A 146 -1.32 10.88 7.81
N VAL A 147 -1.56 12.02 7.17
CA VAL A 147 -2.52 12.08 6.08
C VAL A 147 -1.89 11.48 4.84
N GLY A 148 -2.36 10.29 4.51
CA GLY A 148 -1.95 9.56 3.32
C GLY A 148 -2.65 10.02 2.05
N SER A 149 -2.46 9.25 0.98
CA SER A 149 -3.18 9.40 -0.30
C SER A 149 -4.50 8.63 -0.34
N ASP A 150 -4.74 7.79 0.66
CA ASP A 150 -5.92 6.95 0.69
C ASP A 150 -7.16 7.79 1.02
N ILE A 151 -8.23 7.54 0.31
CA ILE A 151 -9.53 8.16 0.50
C ILE A 151 -10.59 7.08 0.65
N GLU A 152 -11.54 7.33 1.52
CA GLU A 152 -12.74 6.52 1.63
C GLU A 152 -13.89 7.19 0.90
N PHE A 153 -14.58 6.44 0.08
CA PHE A 153 -15.62 6.99 -0.78
C PHE A 153 -16.67 5.94 -1.13
N VAL A 154 -17.86 6.39 -1.51
CA VAL A 154 -18.94 5.57 -2.03
C VAL A 154 -19.02 5.74 -3.55
N ILE A 155 -18.87 4.63 -4.28
CA ILE A 155 -19.04 4.61 -5.73
C ILE A 155 -20.50 4.31 -6.05
N LEU A 156 -21.13 5.22 -6.78
CA LEU A 156 -22.46 5.01 -7.34
C LEU A 156 -22.32 4.49 -8.77
N ASN A 157 -22.57 3.19 -8.96
CA ASN A 157 -22.45 2.58 -10.28
C ASN A 157 -23.64 2.97 -11.17
N PRO A 158 -23.43 3.64 -12.32
CA PRO A 158 -24.49 4.05 -13.21
C PRO A 158 -24.98 2.94 -14.14
N THR A 159 -24.42 1.72 -14.08
CA THR A 159 -24.88 0.58 -14.86
C THR A 159 -25.94 -0.20 -14.10
N ASP A 160 -26.85 -0.88 -14.83
CA ASP A 160 -27.90 -1.70 -14.23
C ASP A 160 -27.39 -3.12 -13.94
N PRO A 161 -27.32 -3.53 -12.66
CA PRO A 161 -26.85 -4.87 -12.30
C PRO A 161 -27.91 -5.96 -12.50
N TRP A 162 -29.17 -5.58 -12.71
CA TRP A 162 -30.29 -6.52 -12.87
C TRP A 162 -30.62 -6.79 -14.34
N ASN A 163 -30.24 -5.88 -15.24
CA ASN A 163 -30.49 -6.01 -16.67
C ASN A 163 -29.24 -6.53 -17.39
N GLU A 164 -29.38 -7.66 -18.04
CA GLU A 164 -28.34 -8.27 -18.87
C GLU A 164 -28.39 -7.68 -20.28
N VAL A 165 -27.25 -7.20 -20.78
CA VAL A 165 -27.09 -6.67 -22.12
C VAL A 165 -25.91 -7.39 -22.77
N ASP A 166 -26.16 -8.01 -23.93
CA ASP A 166 -25.14 -8.81 -24.65
C ASP A 166 -24.51 -9.93 -23.81
N GLY A 167 -25.27 -10.56 -22.89
CA GLY A 167 -24.79 -11.60 -22.01
C GLY A 167 -24.01 -11.10 -20.77
N GLU A 168 -23.93 -9.78 -20.55
CA GLU A 168 -23.22 -9.17 -19.44
C GLU A 168 -24.15 -8.40 -18.51
N ARG A 169 -24.11 -8.70 -17.20
CA ARG A 169 -24.73 -7.89 -16.15
C ARG A 169 -23.85 -6.70 -15.81
N GLY A 170 -24.46 -5.56 -15.52
CA GLY A 170 -23.71 -4.33 -15.21
C GLY A 170 -22.96 -3.79 -16.42
N SER A 171 -23.35 -4.14 -17.63
CA SER A 171 -22.76 -3.65 -18.87
C SER A 171 -22.84 -2.12 -18.94
N VAL A 172 -21.80 -1.49 -19.46
CA VAL A 172 -21.74 -0.03 -19.69
C VAL A 172 -22.82 0.46 -20.68
N LYS A 173 -23.46 -0.46 -21.42
CA LYS A 173 -24.59 -0.18 -22.29
C LYS A 173 -25.92 -0.11 -21.54
N SER A 174 -25.99 -0.62 -20.32
CA SER A 174 -27.16 -0.53 -19.44
C SER A 174 -27.15 0.78 -18.64
N LYS A 175 -28.30 1.16 -18.09
CA LYS A 175 -28.45 2.36 -17.27
C LYS A 175 -29.15 2.02 -15.98
N HIS A 176 -28.50 2.30 -14.85
CA HIS A 176 -29.10 2.13 -13.54
C HIS A 176 -30.36 3.00 -13.42
N PRO A 177 -31.52 2.46 -12.96
CA PRO A 177 -32.78 3.19 -12.94
C PRO A 177 -32.77 4.45 -12.07
N ALA A 178 -31.93 4.48 -11.02
CA ALA A 178 -31.82 5.62 -10.12
C ALA A 178 -30.49 6.41 -10.32
N PHE A 179 -29.34 5.73 -10.40
CA PHE A 179 -28.03 6.41 -10.35
C PHE A 179 -27.62 7.08 -11.67
N THR A 180 -28.38 6.95 -12.73
CA THR A 180 -28.24 7.78 -13.94
C THR A 180 -28.82 9.18 -13.75
N ASP A 181 -29.75 9.35 -12.81
CA ASP A 181 -30.27 10.68 -12.46
C ASP A 181 -29.28 11.43 -11.57
N LYS A 182 -28.92 12.66 -12.02
CA LYS A 182 -28.00 13.51 -11.26
C LYS A 182 -28.58 13.94 -9.91
N ALA A 183 -29.89 14.22 -9.85
CA ALA A 183 -30.53 14.67 -8.60
C ALA A 183 -30.46 13.57 -7.52
N VAL A 184 -30.61 12.29 -7.93
CA VAL A 184 -30.43 11.17 -6.98
C VAL A 184 -29.00 11.08 -6.47
N ARG A 185 -28.00 11.23 -7.35
CA ARG A 185 -26.60 11.20 -6.92
C ARG A 185 -26.25 12.38 -5.99
N ASP A 186 -26.79 13.55 -6.30
CA ASP A 186 -26.60 14.75 -5.44
C ASP A 186 -27.24 14.52 -4.06
N ALA A 187 -28.44 13.98 -4.02
CA ALA A 187 -29.12 13.62 -2.76
C ALA A 187 -28.30 12.62 -1.94
N MET A 188 -27.81 11.55 -2.57
CA MET A 188 -26.93 10.57 -1.91
C MET A 188 -25.66 11.23 -1.34
N ASN A 189 -25.07 12.16 -2.09
CA ASN A 189 -23.88 12.89 -1.64
C ASN A 189 -24.17 13.78 -0.41
N LEU A 190 -25.37 14.36 -0.32
CA LEU A 190 -25.78 15.18 0.81
C LEU A 190 -26.15 14.35 2.05
N LEU A 191 -26.62 13.11 1.88
CA LEU A 191 -26.96 12.20 2.96
C LEU A 191 -25.75 11.67 3.73
N ILE A 192 -24.55 11.69 3.15
CA ILE A 192 -23.34 11.18 3.80
C ILE A 192 -22.83 12.19 4.81
N ASP A 193 -23.01 11.90 6.10
CA ASP A 193 -22.41 12.67 7.18
C ASP A 193 -20.91 12.38 7.32
N ARG A 194 -20.11 13.00 6.47
CA ARG A 194 -18.66 12.84 6.46
C ARG A 194 -18.00 13.22 7.77
N LYS A 195 -18.55 14.26 8.44
CA LYS A 195 -18.00 14.72 9.71
C LYS A 195 -18.29 13.70 10.81
N GLY A 196 -19.51 13.19 10.90
CA GLY A 196 -19.87 12.16 11.86
C GLY A 196 -19.04 10.90 11.69
N ILE A 197 -18.84 10.43 10.46
CA ILE A 197 -17.97 9.28 10.14
C ILE A 197 -16.52 9.56 10.58
N ALA A 198 -15.99 10.73 10.23
CA ALA A 198 -14.64 11.12 10.61
C ALA A 198 -14.46 11.15 12.13
N ASP A 199 -15.36 11.81 12.85
CA ASP A 199 -15.26 12.00 14.30
C ASP A 199 -15.43 10.67 15.07
N VAL A 200 -16.36 9.83 14.67
CA VAL A 200 -16.71 8.60 15.41
C VAL A 200 -15.76 7.44 15.08
N ILE A 201 -15.42 7.25 13.80
CA ILE A 201 -14.63 6.09 13.36
C ILE A 201 -13.14 6.39 13.43
N TYR A 202 -12.69 7.52 12.87
CA TYR A 202 -11.27 7.81 12.67
C TYR A 202 -10.69 8.80 13.68
N GLY A 203 -11.52 9.63 14.31
CA GLY A 203 -11.10 10.62 15.30
C GLY A 203 -9.92 11.46 14.82
N ARG A 204 -8.80 11.41 15.56
CA ARG A 204 -7.55 12.14 15.24
C ARG A 204 -6.91 11.77 13.91
N GLY A 205 -7.23 10.60 13.36
CA GLY A 205 -6.70 10.11 12.09
C GLY A 205 -7.42 10.62 10.84
N ALA A 206 -8.57 11.29 11.02
CA ALA A 206 -9.43 11.69 9.90
C ALA A 206 -9.22 13.12 9.44
N VAL A 207 -9.33 13.31 8.14
CA VAL A 207 -9.50 14.62 7.52
C VAL A 207 -10.58 14.52 6.45
N THR A 208 -11.67 15.25 6.61
CA THR A 208 -12.71 15.34 5.59
C THR A 208 -12.23 16.15 4.39
N THR A 209 -12.50 15.67 3.19
CA THR A 209 -12.17 16.35 1.93
C THR A 209 -13.29 16.20 0.90
N ALA A 210 -13.45 17.20 0.06
CA ALA A 210 -14.30 17.13 -1.13
C ALA A 210 -13.49 16.78 -2.39
N ASN A 211 -12.17 16.67 -2.27
CA ASN A 211 -11.26 16.43 -3.37
C ASN A 211 -10.84 14.96 -3.42
N PHE A 212 -10.76 14.43 -4.63
CA PHE A 212 -10.16 13.12 -4.89
C PHE A 212 -8.64 13.14 -4.64
N LEU A 213 -7.97 14.24 -4.97
CA LEU A 213 -6.55 14.46 -4.68
C LEU A 213 -6.43 15.13 -3.32
N ASN A 214 -6.12 14.37 -2.28
CA ASN A 214 -6.06 14.84 -0.90
C ASN A 214 -4.63 15.04 -0.38
N ASN A 215 -3.64 14.53 -1.06
CA ASN A 215 -2.23 14.62 -0.68
C ASN A 215 -1.34 14.92 -1.90
N PRO A 216 -0.35 15.82 -1.80
CA PRO A 216 -0.03 16.66 -0.62
C PRO A 216 -1.13 17.71 -0.33
N PRO A 217 -1.14 18.28 0.89
CA PRO A 217 -2.21 19.19 1.37
C PRO A 217 -2.54 20.35 0.43
N ARG A 218 -1.61 20.79 -0.39
CA ARG A 218 -1.83 21.86 -1.38
C ARG A 218 -2.86 21.53 -2.46
N PHE A 219 -3.28 20.27 -2.56
CA PHE A 219 -4.28 19.81 -3.54
C PHE A 219 -5.65 19.53 -2.92
N ARG A 220 -5.82 19.76 -1.62
CA ARG A 220 -7.11 19.64 -0.94
C ARG A 220 -8.05 20.79 -1.26
#